data_81048086bf04ae9e89b38c69b2973481
#
_entry.id   81048086bf04ae9e89b38c69b2973481
#
_cell.length_a   1.000
_cell.length_b   1.000
_cell.length_c   1.000
_cell.angle_alpha   90.00
_cell.angle_beta   90.00
_cell.angle_gamma   90.00
#
_symmetry.space_group_name_H-M   'P 1'
#
loop_
_entity.id
_entity.type
_entity.pdbx_description
1 polymer ?
#
loop_
_entity_poly.entity_id
_entity_poly.type
_entity_poly.pdbx_seq_one_letter_code
_entity_poly.pdbx_strand_id
1 'polypeptide(L)'
;MLVMIMAKLIQTTSEKVVYIYDGNMDPDNVDFKNAGIVEFDYCVFEKAPNTIDAMYLLQNMEDNHIRIIKEPVTKDINEFGIDTLPFNIFREILKKYNTYKSIPDFAVYLTSEFLQEALQKDEVKEMFIDNNIASKEAIEDFLEDVQKQPGKH
;
A
#
# COMPACT_ATOMS: atom_id res chain seq x y z
N MET A 1 -8.07 -1.11 -16.01
CA MET A 1 -8.41 -0.62 -14.66
C MET A 1 -7.38 -1.09 -13.65
N LEU A 2 -6.90 -0.20 -12.82
CA LEU A 2 -5.97 -0.54 -11.75
C LEU A 2 -6.76 -1.13 -10.58
N VAL A 3 -6.47 -2.38 -10.20
CA VAL A 3 -7.17 -3.06 -9.11
C VAL A 3 -6.28 -3.31 -7.90
N MET A 4 -4.97 -3.30 -8.09
CA MET A 4 -4.02 -3.65 -7.04
C MET A 4 -2.74 -2.84 -7.21
N ILE A 5 -2.18 -2.38 -6.08
CA ILE A 5 -0.86 -1.75 -6.04
C ILE A 5 -0.01 -2.56 -5.08
N MET A 6 1.23 -2.83 -5.45
CA MET A 6 2.13 -3.66 -4.66
C MET A 6 3.46 -2.99 -4.45
N ALA A 7 4.08 -3.25 -3.31
CA ALA A 7 5.44 -2.84 -3.02
C ALA A 7 6.23 -4.03 -2.49
N LYS A 8 7.47 -4.14 -2.94
CA LYS A 8 8.38 -5.20 -2.52
C LYS A 8 9.68 -4.58 -2.04
N LEU A 9 10.15 -5.02 -0.87
CA LEU A 9 11.42 -4.59 -0.31
C LEU A 9 12.56 -5.13 -1.17
N ILE A 10 13.46 -4.25 -1.62
CA ILE A 10 14.60 -4.66 -2.44
C ILE A 10 15.94 -4.39 -1.76
N GLN A 11 15.99 -3.50 -0.77
CA GLN A 11 17.25 -3.21 -0.08
C GLN A 11 16.98 -2.57 1.27
N THR A 12 17.77 -2.95 2.28
CA THR A 12 17.87 -2.23 3.54
C THR A 12 19.33 -1.92 3.82
N THR A 13 19.60 -0.71 4.33
CA THR A 13 20.91 -0.33 4.81
C THR A 13 20.77 0.15 6.26
N SER A 14 21.86 0.61 6.88
CA SER A 14 21.79 1.19 8.22
C SER A 14 21.02 2.54 8.25
N GLU A 15 20.79 3.15 7.10
CA GLU A 15 20.21 4.49 7.01
C GLU A 15 18.85 4.52 6.33
N LYS A 16 18.59 3.62 5.38
CA LYS A 16 17.40 3.69 4.54
C LYS A 16 16.84 2.32 4.15
N VAL A 17 15.59 2.36 3.72
CA VAL A 17 14.82 1.20 3.24
C VAL A 17 14.35 1.51 1.83
N VAL A 18 14.54 0.59 0.89
CA VAL A 18 14.20 0.80 -0.52
C VAL A 18 13.16 -0.22 -0.98
N TYR A 19 12.10 0.28 -1.59
CA TYR A 19 11.03 -0.53 -2.17
C TYR A 19 10.92 -0.28 -3.66
N ILE A 20 10.58 -1.35 -4.39
CA ILE A 20 10.05 -1.25 -5.74
C ILE A 20 8.52 -1.35 -5.65
N TYR A 21 7.80 -0.53 -6.42
CA TYR A 21 6.34 -0.51 -6.35
C TYR A 21 5.72 -0.24 -7.73
N ASP A 22 4.54 -0.81 -7.96
CA ASP A 22 3.78 -0.58 -9.19
C ASP A 22 2.34 -1.06 -9.01
N GLY A 23 1.48 -0.69 -9.98
CA GLY A 23 0.15 -1.26 -10.11
C GLY A 23 0.20 -2.61 -10.78
N ASN A 24 -0.59 -3.57 -10.26
CA ASN A 24 -0.71 -4.93 -10.82
C ASN A 24 0.64 -5.65 -11.01
N MET A 25 1.60 -5.36 -10.14
CA MET A 25 2.94 -5.96 -10.17
C MET A 25 2.89 -7.42 -9.72
N ASP A 26 3.63 -8.29 -10.42
CA ASP A 26 3.87 -9.66 -9.99
C ASP A 26 5.13 -9.69 -9.12
N PRO A 27 5.04 -10.04 -7.81
CA PRO A 27 6.20 -10.03 -6.93
C PRO A 27 7.27 -11.07 -7.29
N ASP A 28 6.89 -12.12 -8.02
CA ASP A 28 7.82 -13.15 -8.48
C ASP A 28 8.49 -12.80 -9.81
N ASN A 29 7.97 -11.78 -10.51
CA ASN A 29 8.48 -11.37 -11.82
C ASN A 29 8.42 -9.85 -11.92
N VAL A 30 9.29 -9.20 -11.15
CA VAL A 30 9.30 -7.73 -11.04
C VAL A 30 9.82 -7.08 -12.31
N ASP A 31 9.04 -6.13 -12.84
CA ASP A 31 9.43 -5.34 -14.01
C ASP A 31 10.16 -4.08 -13.54
N PHE A 32 11.48 -4.18 -13.38
CA PHE A 32 12.32 -3.06 -12.95
C PHE A 32 12.34 -1.89 -13.93
N LYS A 33 11.97 -2.12 -15.18
CA LYS A 33 11.96 -1.07 -16.19
C LYS A 33 10.78 -0.10 -15.97
N ASN A 34 9.61 -0.63 -15.64
CA ASN A 34 8.37 0.15 -15.58
C ASN A 34 7.93 0.46 -14.15
N ALA A 35 8.44 -0.25 -13.16
CA ALA A 35 8.09 -0.03 -11.76
C ALA A 35 8.79 1.20 -11.17
N GLY A 36 8.20 1.75 -10.11
CA GLY A 36 8.78 2.85 -9.36
C GLY A 36 9.74 2.36 -8.28
N ILE A 37 10.60 3.25 -7.83
CA ILE A 37 11.53 2.99 -6.74
C ILE A 37 11.42 4.12 -5.75
N VAL A 38 11.27 3.77 -4.46
CA VAL A 38 11.14 4.73 -3.37
C VAL A 38 12.11 4.36 -2.25
N GLU A 39 12.70 5.39 -1.65
CA GLU A 39 13.55 5.26 -0.45
C GLU A 39 12.87 5.92 0.74
N PHE A 40 12.91 5.24 1.87
CA PHE A 40 12.45 5.78 3.15
C PHE A 40 13.60 5.83 4.13
N ASP A 41 13.77 6.96 4.82
CA ASP A 41 14.64 7.00 6.00
C ASP A 41 13.94 6.27 7.15
N TYR A 42 14.70 5.66 8.05
CA TYR A 42 14.10 4.90 9.16
C TYR A 42 13.21 5.74 10.06
N CYS A 43 13.48 7.04 10.18
CA CYS A 43 12.65 7.92 11.01
C CYS A 43 11.20 7.97 10.55
N VAL A 44 10.93 7.74 9.26
CA VAL A 44 9.55 7.69 8.74
C VAL A 44 8.76 6.58 9.41
N PHE A 45 9.39 5.43 9.62
CA PHE A 45 8.77 4.30 10.31
C PHE A 45 8.69 4.52 11.82
N GLU A 46 9.78 4.95 12.42
CA GLU A 46 9.89 5.13 13.88
C GLU A 46 8.94 6.19 14.42
N LYS A 47 8.70 7.26 13.66
CA LYS A 47 7.86 8.38 14.04
C LYS A 47 6.45 8.29 13.48
N ALA A 48 6.10 7.20 12.79
CA ALA A 48 4.80 7.07 12.14
C ALA A 48 3.68 7.10 13.19
N PRO A 49 2.66 7.95 13.00
CA PRO A 49 1.49 7.97 13.89
C PRO A 49 0.65 6.70 13.69
N ASN A 50 -0.27 6.44 14.61
CA ASN A 50 -1.17 5.28 14.52
C ASN A 50 -2.04 5.33 13.27
N THR A 51 -2.45 6.54 12.86
CA THR A 51 -3.20 6.75 11.61
C THR A 51 -2.30 7.49 10.64
N ILE A 52 -1.97 6.83 9.52
CA ILE A 52 -1.13 7.42 8.47
C ILE A 52 -2.04 8.13 7.48
N ASP A 53 -1.88 9.46 7.37
CA ASP A 53 -2.64 10.25 6.42
C ASP A 53 -1.73 10.83 5.33
N ALA A 54 -2.34 11.48 4.34
CA ALA A 54 -1.60 12.07 3.23
C ALA A 54 -0.66 13.18 3.70
N MET A 55 -1.03 13.92 4.75
CA MET A 55 -0.20 15.01 5.27
C MET A 55 1.11 14.51 5.83
N TYR A 56 1.08 13.38 6.55
CA TYR A 56 2.30 12.76 7.07
C TYR A 56 3.26 12.38 5.92
N LEU A 57 2.71 11.77 4.87
CA LEU A 57 3.51 11.37 3.70
C LEU A 57 4.07 12.57 2.96
N LEU A 58 3.25 13.59 2.71
CA LEU A 58 3.69 14.83 2.03
C LEU A 58 4.77 15.55 2.82
N GLN A 59 4.62 15.66 4.14
CA GLN A 59 5.60 16.32 4.98
C GLN A 59 6.95 15.61 4.93
N ASN A 60 6.94 14.29 4.97
CA ASN A 60 8.18 13.51 4.88
C ASN A 60 8.81 13.57 3.50
N MET A 61 8.02 13.72 2.44
CA MET A 61 8.55 13.97 1.09
C MET A 61 9.21 15.33 1.00
N GLU A 62 8.57 16.36 1.55
CA GLU A 62 9.10 17.71 1.58
C GLU A 62 10.39 17.78 2.41
N ASP A 63 10.46 17.09 3.54
CA ASP A 63 11.63 17.03 4.41
C ASP A 63 12.72 16.08 3.88
N ASN A 64 12.51 15.50 2.72
CA ASN A 64 13.45 14.59 2.06
C ASN A 64 13.71 13.29 2.83
N HIS A 65 12.73 12.83 3.62
CA HIS A 65 12.77 11.53 4.31
C HIS A 65 12.12 10.43 3.52
N ILE A 66 11.27 10.78 2.54
CA ILE A 66 10.71 9.87 1.53
C ILE A 66 11.13 10.41 0.18
N ARG A 67 11.84 9.60 -0.60
CA ARG A 67 12.38 10.00 -1.91
C ARG A 67 11.90 9.05 -2.98
N ILE A 68 11.13 9.55 -3.93
CA ILE A 68 10.76 8.78 -5.12
C ILE A 68 11.90 8.90 -6.11
N ILE A 69 12.72 7.85 -6.19
CA ILE A 69 13.89 7.80 -7.07
C ILE A 69 13.45 7.67 -8.52
N LYS A 70 12.38 6.93 -8.74
CA LYS A 70 11.80 6.70 -10.07
C LYS A 70 10.30 6.50 -9.92
N GLU A 71 9.52 7.17 -10.76
CA GLU A 71 8.08 6.98 -10.78
C GLU A 71 7.70 5.77 -11.62
N PRO A 72 6.68 4.97 -11.23
CA PRO A 72 6.19 3.90 -12.08
C PRO A 72 5.48 4.47 -13.30
N VAL A 73 5.44 3.69 -14.38
CA VAL A 73 4.69 4.06 -15.59
C VAL A 73 3.19 4.08 -15.28
N THR A 74 2.71 3.13 -14.47
CA THR A 74 1.32 3.06 -14.06
C THR A 74 1.00 4.21 -13.10
N LYS A 75 -0.15 4.85 -13.32
CA LYS A 75 -0.65 5.94 -12.48
C LYS A 75 -2.10 5.68 -12.11
N ASP A 76 -2.52 6.24 -10.99
CA ASP A 76 -3.90 6.17 -10.50
C ASP A 76 -4.39 7.60 -10.23
N ILE A 77 -4.75 8.28 -11.31
CA ILE A 77 -5.13 9.70 -11.27
C ILE A 77 -6.58 9.84 -10.82
N ASN A 78 -6.80 10.61 -9.75
CA ASN A 78 -8.15 10.87 -9.25
C ASN A 78 -8.84 12.01 -10.01
N GLU A 79 -10.07 12.37 -9.60
CA GLU A 79 -10.87 13.42 -10.21
C GLU A 79 -10.24 14.81 -10.13
N PHE A 80 -9.30 15.02 -9.20
CA PHE A 80 -8.58 16.29 -9.03
C PHE A 80 -7.26 16.32 -9.80
N GLY A 81 -6.96 15.29 -10.60
CA GLY A 81 -5.71 15.20 -11.35
C GLY A 81 -4.51 14.77 -10.55
N ILE A 82 -4.71 14.23 -9.34
CA ILE A 82 -3.64 13.80 -8.44
C ILE A 82 -3.42 12.30 -8.58
N ASP A 83 -2.15 11.90 -8.75
CA ASP A 83 -1.77 10.49 -8.74
C ASP A 83 -1.77 9.98 -7.30
N THR A 84 -2.75 9.15 -6.96
CA THR A 84 -2.92 8.61 -5.61
C THR A 84 -2.14 7.32 -5.38
N LEU A 85 -1.54 6.74 -6.43
CA LEU A 85 -0.85 5.46 -6.33
C LEU A 85 0.24 5.45 -5.25
N PRO A 86 1.20 6.42 -5.21
CA PRO A 86 2.23 6.39 -4.18
C PRO A 86 1.64 6.57 -2.77
N PHE A 87 0.67 7.44 -2.58
CA PHE A 87 0.07 7.66 -1.27
C PHE A 87 -0.58 6.40 -0.72
N ASN A 88 -1.29 5.67 -1.57
CA ASN A 88 -1.98 4.46 -1.16
C ASN A 88 -1.00 3.36 -0.75
N ILE A 89 0.04 3.11 -1.56
CA ILE A 89 0.98 2.03 -1.24
C ILE A 89 1.95 2.40 -0.12
N PHE A 90 2.40 3.66 -0.03
CA PHE A 90 3.29 4.10 1.03
C PHE A 90 2.58 4.01 2.39
N ARG A 91 1.31 4.39 2.43
CA ARG A 91 0.49 4.23 3.63
C ARG A 91 0.39 2.78 4.07
N GLU A 92 0.19 1.86 3.14
CA GLU A 92 0.11 0.42 3.44
C GLU A 92 1.42 -0.12 4.00
N ILE A 93 2.56 0.32 3.48
CA ILE A 93 3.88 -0.04 4.02
C ILE A 93 3.98 0.38 5.49
N LEU A 94 3.63 1.63 5.79
CA LEU A 94 3.74 2.18 7.15
C LEU A 94 2.73 1.56 8.11
N LYS A 95 1.51 1.30 7.65
CA LYS A 95 0.50 0.61 8.44
C LYS A 95 0.98 -0.79 8.84
N LYS A 96 1.58 -1.50 7.92
CA LYS A 96 2.10 -2.84 8.17
C LYS A 96 3.26 -2.80 9.16
N TYR A 97 4.14 -1.81 9.08
CA TYR A 97 5.17 -1.60 10.08
C TYR A 97 4.56 -1.34 11.46
N ASN A 98 3.57 -0.48 11.56
CA ASN A 98 2.92 -0.17 12.84
C ASN A 98 2.28 -1.42 13.46
N THR A 99 1.70 -2.29 12.65
CA THR A 99 1.06 -3.52 13.11
C THR A 99 2.07 -4.55 13.61
N TYR A 100 3.13 -4.80 12.85
CA TYR A 100 4.07 -5.89 13.11
C TYR A 100 5.39 -5.44 13.72
N LYS A 101 5.63 -4.13 13.83
CA LYS A 101 6.84 -3.53 14.40
C LYS A 101 8.13 -3.98 13.73
N SER A 102 8.05 -4.24 12.43
CA SER A 102 9.20 -4.61 11.60
C SER A 102 9.01 -4.09 10.18
N ILE A 103 10.13 -3.83 9.50
CA ILE A 103 10.10 -3.39 8.10
C ILE A 103 9.47 -4.49 7.25
N PRO A 104 8.34 -4.23 6.59
CA PRO A 104 7.65 -5.26 5.81
C PRO A 104 8.42 -5.59 4.53
N ASP A 105 8.49 -6.88 4.19
CA ASP A 105 9.06 -7.33 2.92
C ASP A 105 8.15 -7.01 1.74
N PHE A 106 6.87 -6.83 2.01
CA PHE A 106 5.85 -6.76 0.99
C PHE A 106 4.61 -6.02 1.51
N ALA A 107 4.00 -5.19 0.68
CA ALA A 107 2.75 -4.51 1.01
C ALA A 107 1.85 -4.47 -0.22
N VAL A 108 0.52 -4.47 0.02
CA VAL A 108 -0.50 -4.48 -1.03
C VAL A 108 -1.58 -3.47 -0.68
N TYR A 109 -2.00 -2.69 -1.65
CA TYR A 109 -3.22 -1.89 -1.61
C TYR A 109 -4.17 -2.39 -2.69
N LEU A 110 -5.42 -2.65 -2.30
CA LEU A 110 -6.46 -3.13 -3.21
C LEU A 110 -7.56 -2.08 -3.32
N THR A 111 -8.08 -1.88 -4.53
CA THR A 111 -9.20 -0.96 -4.71
C THR A 111 -10.45 -1.51 -4.03
N SER A 112 -11.35 -0.62 -3.59
CA SER A 112 -12.56 -1.01 -2.88
C SER A 112 -13.45 -1.95 -3.70
N GLU A 113 -13.57 -1.69 -5.00
CA GLU A 113 -14.38 -2.52 -5.91
C GLU A 113 -13.84 -3.94 -5.99
N PHE A 114 -12.52 -4.06 -6.13
CA PHE A 114 -11.89 -5.38 -6.17
C PHE A 114 -12.07 -6.12 -4.85
N LEU A 115 -11.90 -5.44 -3.73
CA LEU A 115 -12.07 -6.03 -2.40
C LEU A 115 -13.50 -6.53 -2.18
N GLN A 116 -14.49 -5.73 -2.55
CA GLN A 116 -15.90 -6.12 -2.42
C GLN A 116 -16.21 -7.41 -3.14
N GLU A 117 -15.72 -7.54 -4.37
CA GLU A 117 -15.95 -8.73 -5.17
C GLU A 117 -15.14 -9.93 -4.67
N ALA A 118 -13.86 -9.73 -4.40
CA ALA A 118 -12.96 -10.80 -4.00
C ALA A 118 -13.33 -11.40 -2.63
N LEU A 119 -13.69 -10.55 -1.66
CA LEU A 119 -13.99 -10.99 -0.29
C LEU A 119 -15.37 -11.64 -0.14
N GLN A 120 -16.13 -11.77 -1.21
CA GLN A 120 -17.33 -12.62 -1.21
C GLN A 120 -16.97 -14.11 -1.20
N LYS A 121 -15.76 -14.47 -1.55
CA LYS A 121 -15.29 -15.85 -1.61
C LYS A 121 -14.53 -16.22 -0.33
N ASP A 122 -14.93 -17.30 0.34
CA ASP A 122 -14.30 -17.74 1.59
C ASP A 122 -12.83 -18.09 1.40
N GLU A 123 -12.47 -18.70 0.29
CA GLU A 123 -11.09 -19.05 -0.02
C GLU A 123 -10.18 -17.83 -0.16
N VAL A 124 -10.71 -16.71 -0.65
CA VAL A 124 -9.99 -15.43 -0.74
C VAL A 124 -9.80 -14.84 0.64
N LYS A 125 -10.84 -14.89 1.48
CA LYS A 125 -10.75 -14.43 2.88
C LYS A 125 -9.65 -15.18 3.63
N GLU A 126 -9.61 -16.50 3.51
CA GLU A 126 -8.59 -17.33 4.15
C GLU A 126 -7.19 -16.98 3.66
N MET A 127 -7.02 -16.76 2.35
CA MET A 127 -5.75 -16.38 1.76
C MET A 127 -5.26 -15.03 2.31
N PHE A 128 -6.15 -14.06 2.47
CA PHE A 128 -5.81 -12.75 3.04
C PHE A 128 -5.35 -12.88 4.49
N ILE A 129 -6.03 -13.70 5.28
CA ILE A 129 -5.68 -13.96 6.68
C ILE A 129 -4.35 -14.69 6.78
N ASP A 130 -4.16 -15.75 6.00
CA ASP A 130 -2.96 -16.59 6.05
C ASP A 130 -1.69 -15.84 5.63
N ASN A 131 -1.82 -14.87 4.71
CA ASN A 131 -0.71 -14.05 4.23
C ASN A 131 -0.56 -12.72 4.96
N ASN A 132 -1.30 -12.52 6.05
CA ASN A 132 -1.27 -11.29 6.85
C ASN A 132 -1.60 -10.02 6.04
N ILE A 133 -2.40 -10.15 4.99
CA ILE A 133 -2.87 -9.01 4.21
C ILE A 133 -3.94 -8.25 4.99
N ALA A 134 -4.84 -9.00 5.64
CA ALA A 134 -5.87 -8.43 6.50
C ALA A 134 -6.24 -9.43 7.60
N SER A 135 -6.68 -8.92 8.76
CA SER A 135 -7.22 -9.74 9.82
C SER A 135 -8.66 -10.13 9.52
N LYS A 136 -9.16 -11.19 10.17
CA LYS A 136 -10.56 -11.59 10.06
C LYS A 136 -11.50 -10.44 10.45
N GLU A 137 -11.18 -9.72 11.53
CA GLU A 137 -12.00 -8.59 11.99
C GLU A 137 -12.03 -7.46 10.97
N ALA A 138 -10.88 -7.13 10.37
CA ALA A 138 -10.80 -6.08 9.37
C ALA A 138 -11.65 -6.42 8.13
N ILE A 139 -11.64 -7.68 7.71
CA ILE A 139 -12.45 -8.15 6.58
C ILE A 139 -13.94 -8.04 6.91
N GLU A 140 -14.35 -8.50 8.09
CA GLU A 140 -15.74 -8.45 8.53
C GLU A 140 -16.25 -7.01 8.63
N ASP A 141 -15.44 -6.10 9.20
CA ASP A 141 -15.77 -4.68 9.32
C ASP A 141 -15.93 -4.02 7.96
N PHE A 142 -15.03 -4.33 7.03
CA PHE A 142 -15.08 -3.80 5.67
C PHE A 142 -16.37 -4.25 4.95
N LEU A 143 -16.72 -5.53 5.03
CA LEU A 143 -17.91 -6.07 4.38
C LEU A 143 -19.19 -5.50 4.99
N GLU A 144 -19.20 -5.28 6.31
CA GLU A 144 -20.33 -4.66 7.00
C GLU A 144 -20.53 -3.21 6.56
N ASP A 145 -19.46 -2.42 6.48
CA ASP A 145 -19.51 -1.02 6.06
C ASP A 145 -20.03 -0.90 4.62
N VAL A 146 -19.61 -1.79 3.73
CA VAL A 146 -20.09 -1.83 2.35
C VAL A 146 -21.59 -2.07 2.30
N GLN A 147 -22.12 -2.96 3.13
CA GLN A 147 -23.54 -3.25 3.18
C GLN A 147 -24.37 -2.08 3.74
N LYS A 148 -23.76 -1.25 4.60
CA LYS A 148 -24.43 -0.10 5.21
C LYS A 148 -24.54 1.12 4.27
N GLN A 149 -23.97 1.04 3.06
CA GLN A 149 -23.98 2.13 2.09
C GLN A 149 -24.72 1.76 0.80
N PRO A 150 -25.96 1.24 0.90
CA PRO A 150 -26.74 0.91 -0.28
C PRO A 150 -27.06 2.19 -1.06
N GLY A 151 -26.86 2.19 -2.37
CA GLY A 151 -27.16 3.33 -3.20
C GLY A 151 -25.99 4.24 -3.53
N LYS A 152 -24.82 4.00 -2.96
CA LYS A 152 -23.56 4.63 -3.42
C LYS A 152 -22.95 3.78 -4.52
N HIS A 153 -23.43 3.97 -5.69
CA HIS A 153 -22.96 3.23 -6.86
C HIS A 153 -22.28 4.16 -7.85
#